data_e438d66d80ca46a74b102de6f1682bb6
#
_entry.id   e438d66d80ca46a74b102de6f1682bb6
#
_cell.length_a   1.000
_cell.length_b   1.000
_cell.length_c   1.000
_cell.angle_alpha   90.00
_cell.angle_beta   90.00
_cell.angle_gamma   90.00
#
_symmetry.space_group_name_H-M   'P 1'
#
loop_
_entity.id
_entity.type
_entity.pdbx_description
1 polymer ?
#
loop_
_entity_poly.entity_id
_entity_poly.type
_entity_poly.pdbx_seq_one_letter_code
_entity_poly.pdbx_strand_id
1 'polypeptide(L)'
;MAAIPPPYNSTIEAIYRKFETNHVESSRAHLGASMIGRECNRALWYGFRWATVPNFPGRVLRLFKRGHDEEDYFIRDLMSIGAQVWAVNPLTGKQYGCTFHGGHFAGSSDGVAKGLPESPNKAHLLEFKTHNHKSFALLKKQGVRESKPEHYAQMQVYMHGLGLERAMYMAVSKD
;
A
#
# COMPACT_ATOMS: atom_id res chain seq x y z
N MET A 1 14.89 36.10 26.75
CA MET A 1 15.88 35.18 26.16
C MET A 1 15.48 34.91 24.72
N ALA A 2 16.40 35.10 23.76
CA ALA A 2 16.14 34.75 22.37
C ALA A 2 16.05 33.22 22.24
N ALA A 3 15.06 32.72 21.49
CA ALA A 3 14.94 31.28 21.24
C ALA A 3 16.13 30.81 20.39
N ILE A 4 16.77 29.72 20.80
CA ILE A 4 17.82 29.07 20.01
C ILE A 4 17.12 28.42 18.81
N PRO A 5 17.49 28.77 17.58
CA PRO A 5 16.88 28.15 16.41
C PRO A 5 17.16 26.62 16.40
N PRO A 6 16.22 25.80 15.91
CA PRO A 6 16.46 24.35 15.85
C PRO A 6 17.67 24.05 14.97
N PRO A 7 18.42 22.98 15.27
CA PRO A 7 19.61 22.62 14.51
C PRO A 7 19.23 22.33 13.06
N TYR A 8 19.89 23.00 12.13
CA TYR A 8 19.74 22.77 10.71
C TYR A 8 20.63 21.62 10.25
N ASN A 9 20.00 20.55 9.74
CA ASN A 9 20.74 19.41 9.20
C ASN A 9 20.73 19.44 7.67
N SER A 10 21.74 20.08 7.09
CA SER A 10 21.87 20.27 5.64
C SER A 10 21.90 18.96 4.84
N THR A 11 22.44 17.87 5.39
CA THR A 11 22.49 16.56 4.74
C THR A 11 21.09 15.96 4.62
N ILE A 12 20.31 15.98 5.69
CA ILE A 12 18.93 15.46 5.69
C ILE A 12 18.07 16.26 4.72
N GLU A 13 18.19 17.58 4.75
CA GLU A 13 17.46 18.46 3.83
C GLU A 13 17.85 18.21 2.35
N ALA A 14 19.11 17.98 2.06
CA ALA A 14 19.56 17.62 0.71
C ALA A 14 18.96 16.29 0.24
N ILE A 15 18.88 15.29 1.14
CA ILE A 15 18.22 14.00 0.86
C ILE A 15 16.74 14.23 0.55
N TYR A 16 16.02 14.98 1.39
CA TYR A 16 14.59 15.23 1.18
C TYR A 16 14.30 15.97 -0.12
N ARG A 17 15.06 17.03 -0.44
CA ARG A 17 14.97 17.72 -1.72
C ARG A 17 15.20 16.79 -2.91
N LYS A 18 16.12 15.83 -2.80
CA LYS A 18 16.35 14.85 -3.86
C LYS A 18 15.13 13.95 -4.09
N PHE A 19 14.44 13.54 -3.02
CA PHE A 19 13.18 12.80 -3.14
C PHE A 19 12.11 13.65 -3.81
N GLU A 20 11.97 14.92 -3.43
CA GLU A 20 10.99 15.85 -4.00
C GLU A 20 11.26 16.12 -5.49
N THR A 21 12.52 16.34 -5.86
CA THR A 21 12.90 16.59 -7.27
C THR A 21 12.66 15.36 -8.16
N ASN A 22 12.84 14.16 -7.62
CA ASN A 22 12.66 12.92 -8.37
C ASN A 22 11.20 12.45 -8.39
N HIS A 23 10.33 13.03 -7.56
CA HIS A 23 8.93 12.63 -7.49
C HIS A 23 8.16 13.27 -8.64
N VAL A 24 7.59 12.41 -9.49
CA VAL A 24 6.67 12.83 -10.55
C VAL A 24 5.27 12.40 -10.15
N GLU A 25 4.44 13.35 -9.78
CA GLU A 25 3.03 13.08 -9.56
C GLU A 25 2.35 12.81 -10.91
N SER A 26 1.81 11.63 -11.07
CA SER A 26 1.06 11.27 -12.28
C SER A 26 -0.45 11.33 -12.02
N SER A 27 -1.19 11.97 -12.91
CA SER A 27 -2.64 11.94 -12.87
C SER A 27 -3.14 10.51 -13.13
N ARG A 28 -4.02 10.03 -12.25
CA ARG A 28 -4.68 8.74 -12.43
C ARG A 28 -6.04 8.98 -13.06
N ALA A 29 -6.32 8.32 -14.18
CA ALA A 29 -7.64 8.39 -14.82
C ALA A 29 -8.76 7.67 -14.03
N HIS A 30 -8.46 7.15 -12.84
CA HIS A 30 -9.36 6.33 -12.05
C HIS A 30 -9.25 6.62 -10.55
N LEU A 31 -10.30 6.33 -9.80
CA LEU A 31 -10.27 6.23 -8.35
C LEU A 31 -9.50 4.96 -7.97
N GLY A 32 -8.46 5.11 -7.15
CA GLY A 32 -7.67 3.96 -6.67
C GLY A 32 -8.45 3.11 -5.66
N ALA A 33 -8.39 1.79 -5.79
CA ALA A 33 -9.06 0.87 -4.88
C ALA A 33 -8.60 1.04 -3.41
N SER A 34 -7.36 1.49 -3.19
CA SER A 34 -6.84 1.82 -1.86
C SER A 34 -7.56 2.99 -1.15
N MET A 35 -8.38 3.74 -1.88
CA MET A 35 -9.11 4.88 -1.33
C MET A 35 -10.57 4.55 -0.99
N ILE A 36 -11.13 3.44 -1.50
CA ILE A 36 -12.57 3.18 -1.45
C ILE A 36 -13.12 3.00 -0.03
N GLY A 37 -12.29 2.59 0.91
CA GLY A 37 -12.68 2.43 2.32
C GLY A 37 -12.75 3.74 3.12
N ARG A 38 -12.49 4.90 2.51
CA ARG A 38 -12.57 6.20 3.18
C ARG A 38 -14.01 6.58 3.47
N GLU A 39 -14.27 7.06 4.69
CA GLU A 39 -15.62 7.45 5.13
C GLU A 39 -16.20 8.66 4.38
N CYS A 40 -15.35 9.58 3.92
CA CYS A 40 -15.78 10.82 3.31
C CYS A 40 -15.92 10.69 1.78
N ASN A 41 -17.16 10.50 1.31
CA ASN A 41 -17.47 10.43 -0.13
C ASN A 41 -17.06 11.69 -0.90
N ARG A 42 -17.12 12.87 -0.28
CA ARG A 42 -16.66 14.13 -0.89
C ARG A 42 -15.16 14.11 -1.14
N ALA A 43 -14.37 13.59 -0.20
CA ALA A 43 -12.91 13.44 -0.36
C ALA A 43 -12.59 12.45 -1.49
N LEU A 44 -13.33 11.35 -1.62
CA LEU A 44 -13.21 10.42 -2.73
C LEU A 44 -13.51 11.10 -4.07
N TRP A 45 -14.60 11.87 -4.13
CA TRP A 45 -14.98 12.59 -5.34
C TRP A 45 -13.94 13.64 -5.75
N TYR A 46 -13.41 14.42 -4.82
CA TYR A 46 -12.34 15.39 -5.10
C TYR A 46 -11.05 14.71 -5.55
N GLY A 47 -10.70 13.58 -4.94
CA GLY A 47 -9.56 12.77 -5.37
C GLY A 47 -9.73 12.23 -6.80
N PHE A 48 -10.91 11.71 -7.13
CA PHE A 48 -11.23 11.24 -8.47
C PHE A 48 -11.20 12.35 -9.52
N ARG A 49 -11.67 13.56 -9.17
CA ARG A 49 -11.71 14.73 -10.07
C ARG A 49 -10.40 15.53 -10.09
N TRP A 50 -9.39 15.10 -9.39
CA TRP A 50 -8.12 15.86 -9.27
C TRP A 50 -8.32 17.32 -8.84
N ALA A 51 -9.33 17.57 -8.05
CA ALA A 51 -9.60 18.89 -7.51
C ALA A 51 -8.47 19.43 -6.63
N THR A 52 -7.67 18.53 -6.07
CA THR A 52 -6.44 18.83 -5.35
C THR A 52 -5.34 17.87 -5.77
N VAL A 53 -4.15 18.41 -6.03
CA VAL A 53 -2.95 17.59 -6.29
C VAL A 53 -2.18 17.47 -4.99
N PRO A 54 -1.97 16.23 -4.46
CA PRO A 54 -1.21 16.04 -3.24
C PRO A 54 0.24 16.48 -3.47
N ASN A 55 0.80 17.24 -2.54
CA ASN A 55 2.21 17.55 -2.51
C ASN A 55 2.84 16.88 -1.27
N PHE A 56 3.74 15.96 -1.49
CA PHE A 56 4.37 15.18 -0.41
C PHE A 56 5.77 15.72 -0.09
N PRO A 57 6.02 16.13 1.17
CA PRO A 57 7.37 16.47 1.62
C PRO A 57 8.34 15.28 1.43
N GLY A 58 9.60 15.55 1.17
CA GLY A 58 10.63 14.54 0.91
C GLY A 58 10.75 13.47 2.00
N ARG A 59 10.49 13.84 3.26
CA ARG A 59 10.39 12.87 4.36
C ARG A 59 9.29 11.83 4.14
N VAL A 60 8.14 12.25 3.62
CA VAL A 60 6.99 11.36 3.34
C VAL A 60 7.29 10.47 2.13
N LEU A 61 7.86 11.04 1.09
CA LEU A 61 8.28 10.29 -0.10
C LEU A 61 9.31 9.20 0.25
N ARG A 62 10.26 9.51 1.14
CA ARG A 62 11.21 8.53 1.66
C ARG A 62 10.52 7.40 2.45
N LEU A 63 9.44 7.71 3.20
CA LEU A 63 8.63 6.68 3.88
C LEU A 63 7.89 5.80 2.88
N PHE A 64 7.38 6.36 1.77
CA PHE A 64 6.75 5.57 0.72
C PHE A 64 7.74 4.59 0.09
N LYS A 65 8.97 5.08 -0.24
CA LYS A 65 10.02 4.21 -0.75
C LYS A 65 10.32 3.06 0.21
N ARG A 66 10.47 3.34 1.50
CA ARG A 66 10.68 2.29 2.51
C ARG A 66 9.54 1.26 2.51
N GLY A 67 8.29 1.70 2.33
CA GLY A 67 7.15 0.80 2.20
C GLY A 67 7.30 -0.18 1.03
N HIS A 68 7.70 0.33 -0.13
CA HIS A 68 7.96 -0.51 -1.31
C HIS A 68 9.15 -1.46 -1.10
N ASP A 69 10.23 -0.99 -0.46
CA ASP A 69 11.38 -1.86 -0.18
C ASP A 69 11.00 -3.04 0.75
N GLU A 70 10.04 -2.85 1.66
CA GLU A 70 9.53 -3.92 2.54
C GLU A 70 8.72 -4.98 1.79
N GLU A 71 8.10 -4.67 0.66
CA GLU A 71 7.36 -5.65 -0.14
C GLU A 71 8.26 -6.79 -0.60
N ASP A 72 9.49 -6.49 -1.02
CA ASP A 72 10.49 -7.51 -1.41
C ASP A 72 10.92 -8.41 -0.24
N TYR A 73 10.93 -7.88 0.99
CA TYR A 73 11.22 -8.69 2.18
C TYR A 73 10.07 -9.66 2.46
N PHE A 74 8.83 -9.19 2.45
CA PHE A 74 7.66 -10.06 2.63
C PHE A 74 7.59 -11.18 1.59
N ILE A 75 7.87 -10.90 0.32
CA ILE A 75 7.90 -11.90 -0.74
C ILE A 75 8.97 -12.96 -0.44
N ARG A 76 10.19 -12.55 -0.06
CA ARG A 76 11.28 -13.47 0.28
C ARG A 76 10.94 -14.34 1.50
N ASP A 77 10.31 -13.75 2.52
CA ASP A 77 9.89 -14.48 3.72
C ASP A 77 8.87 -15.57 3.36
N LEU A 78 7.85 -15.25 2.56
CA LEU A 78 6.86 -16.22 2.09
C LEU A 78 7.50 -17.32 1.24
N MET A 79 8.41 -16.98 0.34
CA MET A 79 9.13 -17.97 -0.48
C MET A 79 10.04 -18.86 0.38
N SER A 80 10.62 -18.34 1.46
CA SER A 80 11.52 -19.09 2.36
C SER A 80 10.81 -20.23 3.09
N ILE A 81 9.50 -20.13 3.30
CA ILE A 81 8.66 -21.20 3.89
C ILE A 81 8.05 -22.13 2.83
N GLY A 82 8.45 -22.00 1.56
CA GLY A 82 7.99 -22.84 0.46
C GLY A 82 6.72 -22.36 -0.25
N ALA A 83 6.21 -21.18 0.07
CA ALA A 83 5.08 -20.61 -0.66
C ALA A 83 5.50 -20.20 -2.09
N GLN A 84 4.60 -20.42 -3.03
CA GLN A 84 4.72 -19.87 -4.38
C GLN A 84 4.15 -18.46 -4.40
N VAL A 85 4.94 -17.48 -4.80
CA VAL A 85 4.55 -16.06 -4.80
C VAL A 85 4.70 -15.47 -6.20
N TRP A 86 3.68 -14.78 -6.65
CA TRP A 86 3.65 -14.05 -7.91
C TRP A 86 3.33 -12.58 -7.65
N ALA A 87 4.34 -11.72 -7.61
CA ALA A 87 4.19 -10.26 -7.52
C ALA A 87 3.61 -9.68 -8.81
N VAL A 88 3.91 -10.33 -9.95
CA VAL A 88 3.36 -10.00 -11.27
C VAL A 88 2.72 -11.22 -11.91
N ASN A 89 1.71 -10.99 -12.72
CA ASN A 89 1.08 -12.03 -13.51
C ASN A 89 2.06 -12.51 -14.58
N PRO A 90 2.47 -13.80 -14.58
CA PRO A 90 3.47 -14.31 -15.53
C PRO A 90 3.02 -14.27 -16.98
N LEU A 91 1.70 -14.21 -17.25
CA LEU A 91 1.17 -14.13 -18.60
C LEU A 91 1.22 -12.71 -19.18
N THR A 92 1.14 -11.70 -18.35
CA THR A 92 1.04 -10.29 -18.79
C THR A 92 2.25 -9.45 -18.44
N GLY A 93 3.09 -9.91 -17.49
CA GLY A 93 4.21 -9.16 -16.92
C GLY A 93 3.78 -7.94 -16.08
N LYS A 94 2.48 -7.81 -15.77
CA LYS A 94 1.91 -6.69 -14.99
C LYS A 94 1.49 -7.16 -13.60
N GLN A 95 1.42 -6.23 -12.64
CA GLN A 95 0.82 -6.52 -11.33
C GLN A 95 -0.60 -7.08 -11.48
N TYR A 96 -0.99 -7.94 -10.55
CA TYR A 96 -2.38 -8.38 -10.45
C TYR A 96 -3.26 -7.19 -10.05
N GLY A 97 -4.25 -6.89 -10.85
CA GLY A 97 -5.12 -5.75 -10.63
C GLY A 97 -6.52 -5.97 -11.16
N CYS A 98 -7.39 -5.05 -10.85
CA CYS A 98 -8.76 -5.04 -11.32
C CYS A 98 -9.16 -3.65 -11.82
N THR A 99 -10.10 -3.64 -12.74
CA THR A 99 -10.64 -2.43 -13.34
C THR A 99 -12.14 -2.56 -13.47
N PHE A 100 -12.87 -1.56 -13.02
CA PHE A 100 -14.34 -1.51 -13.01
C PHE A 100 -14.86 -0.21 -13.60
N HIS A 101 -16.13 -0.17 -13.91
CA HIS A 101 -16.86 1.01 -14.37
C HIS A 101 -16.19 1.73 -15.55
N GLY A 102 -15.83 0.97 -16.60
CA GLY A 102 -15.21 1.54 -17.78
C GLY A 102 -13.84 2.18 -17.55
N GLY A 103 -13.10 1.75 -16.53
CA GLY A 103 -11.78 2.28 -16.20
C GLY A 103 -11.77 3.38 -15.14
N HIS A 104 -12.93 3.77 -14.63
CA HIS A 104 -13.02 4.84 -13.62
C HIS A 104 -12.68 4.39 -12.20
N PHE A 105 -12.61 3.09 -11.95
CA PHE A 105 -12.19 2.53 -10.67
C PHE A 105 -11.22 1.36 -10.93
N ALA A 106 -10.03 1.43 -10.37
CA ALA A 106 -9.00 0.43 -10.60
C ALA A 106 -7.97 0.38 -9.46
N GLY A 107 -7.18 -0.69 -9.45
CA GLY A 107 -6.05 -0.83 -8.54
C GLY A 107 -5.28 -2.12 -8.80
N SER A 108 -4.08 -2.21 -8.22
CA SER A 108 -3.23 -3.39 -8.25
C SER A 108 -2.93 -3.86 -6.84
N SER A 109 -2.83 -5.17 -6.67
CA SER A 109 -2.42 -5.82 -5.42
C SER A 109 -0.92 -6.02 -5.39
N ASP A 110 -0.39 -6.33 -4.20
CA ASP A 110 1.03 -6.61 -4.02
C ASP A 110 1.42 -8.00 -4.55
N GLY A 111 0.44 -8.84 -4.89
CA GLY A 111 0.64 -10.13 -5.54
C GLY A 111 -0.41 -11.18 -5.19
N VAL A 112 -0.09 -12.41 -5.57
CA VAL A 112 -0.86 -13.62 -5.27
C VAL A 112 0.08 -14.68 -4.73
N ALA A 113 -0.33 -15.45 -3.72
CA ALA A 113 0.45 -16.58 -3.22
C ALA A 113 -0.39 -17.86 -3.13
N LYS A 114 0.28 -19.01 -3.20
CA LYS A 114 -0.27 -20.34 -2.94
C LYS A 114 0.71 -21.16 -2.10
N GLY A 115 0.20 -22.11 -1.33
CA GLY A 115 1.05 -22.92 -0.45
C GLY A 115 1.25 -22.32 0.93
N LEU A 116 0.39 -21.36 1.34
CA LEU A 116 0.41 -20.84 2.69
C LEU A 116 -0.08 -21.88 3.69
N PRO A 117 0.55 -22.02 4.87
CA PRO A 117 0.22 -23.07 5.85
C PRO A 117 -1.24 -23.12 6.26
N GLU A 118 -1.91 -21.98 6.38
CA GLU A 118 -3.32 -21.87 6.79
C GLU A 118 -4.30 -22.46 5.76
N SER A 119 -3.91 -22.48 4.49
CA SER A 119 -4.73 -23.02 3.40
C SER A 119 -3.90 -23.30 2.14
N PRO A 120 -3.10 -24.38 2.14
CA PRO A 120 -2.05 -24.59 1.13
C PRO A 120 -2.59 -24.79 -0.29
N ASN A 121 -3.81 -25.24 -0.43
CA ASN A 121 -4.42 -25.52 -1.74
C ASN A 121 -5.14 -24.32 -2.35
N LYS A 122 -5.32 -23.23 -1.61
CA LYS A 122 -6.02 -22.03 -2.08
C LYS A 122 -5.04 -20.92 -2.44
N ALA A 123 -5.39 -20.16 -3.48
CA ALA A 123 -4.68 -18.92 -3.78
C ALA A 123 -5.14 -17.80 -2.84
N HIS A 124 -4.20 -16.96 -2.43
CA HIS A 124 -4.43 -15.82 -1.56
C HIS A 124 -3.98 -14.53 -2.25
N LEU A 125 -4.81 -13.52 -2.18
CA LEU A 125 -4.38 -12.14 -2.42
C LEU A 125 -3.31 -11.76 -1.40
N LEU A 126 -2.27 -11.04 -1.82
CA LEU A 126 -1.27 -10.45 -0.92
C LEU A 126 -1.53 -8.96 -0.76
N GLU A 127 -1.49 -8.49 0.49
CA GLU A 127 -1.55 -7.08 0.84
C GLU A 127 -0.51 -6.80 1.94
N PHE A 128 0.51 -6.00 1.61
CA PHE A 128 1.64 -5.69 2.47
C PHE A 128 1.56 -4.26 3.01
N LYS A 129 1.82 -4.08 4.29
CA LYS A 129 1.74 -2.75 4.91
C LYS A 129 2.82 -2.53 5.95
N THR A 130 3.31 -1.30 5.99
CA THR A 130 4.18 -0.83 7.07
C THR A 130 3.40 0.10 7.99
N HIS A 131 3.57 -0.05 9.29
CA HIS A 131 2.88 0.74 10.29
C HIS A 131 3.87 1.42 11.24
N ASN A 132 3.48 2.54 11.85
CA ASN A 132 4.14 3.02 13.05
C ASN A 132 3.75 2.15 14.25
N HIS A 133 4.51 2.25 15.34
CA HIS A 133 4.31 1.43 16.54
C HIS A 133 2.87 1.43 17.06
N LYS A 134 2.24 2.61 17.20
CA LYS A 134 0.87 2.73 17.71
C LYS A 134 -0.14 2.04 16.79
N SER A 135 -0.02 2.26 15.50
CA SER A 135 -0.87 1.66 14.47
C SER A 135 -0.71 0.13 14.41
N PHE A 136 0.51 -0.35 14.57
CA PHE A 136 0.83 -1.78 14.59
C PHE A 136 0.29 -2.47 15.86
N ALA A 137 0.44 -1.84 17.03
CA ALA A 137 -0.12 -2.35 18.27
C ALA A 137 -1.66 -2.46 18.21
N LEU A 138 -2.34 -1.47 17.61
CA LEU A 138 -3.77 -1.50 17.40
C LEU A 138 -4.17 -2.64 16.45
N LEU A 139 -3.45 -2.81 15.35
CA LEU A 139 -3.65 -3.89 14.40
C LEU A 139 -3.55 -5.27 15.06
N LYS A 140 -2.52 -5.49 15.88
CA LYS A 140 -2.37 -6.74 16.65
C LYS A 140 -3.53 -7.01 17.61
N LYS A 141 -4.08 -5.96 18.21
CA LYS A 141 -5.17 -6.07 19.19
C LYS A 141 -6.53 -6.33 18.56
N GLN A 142 -6.84 -5.69 17.44
CA GLN A 142 -8.19 -5.63 16.87
C GLN A 142 -8.32 -6.35 15.52
N GLY A 143 -7.20 -6.74 14.89
CA GLY A 143 -7.19 -7.27 13.53
C GLY A 143 -7.43 -6.21 12.46
N VAL A 144 -7.34 -6.63 11.21
CA VAL A 144 -7.40 -5.71 10.04
C VAL A 144 -8.76 -5.07 9.90
N ARG A 145 -9.84 -5.85 10.01
CA ARG A 145 -11.20 -5.36 9.76
C ARG A 145 -11.57 -4.16 10.63
N GLU A 146 -11.28 -4.24 11.92
CA GLU A 146 -11.66 -3.20 12.89
C GLU A 146 -10.65 -2.05 12.94
N SER A 147 -9.36 -2.35 12.85
CA SER A 147 -8.31 -1.32 12.99
C SER A 147 -7.92 -0.63 11.69
N LYS A 148 -8.19 -1.26 10.54
CA LYS A 148 -7.82 -0.81 9.19
C LYS A 148 -8.93 -1.05 8.18
N PRO A 149 -10.11 -0.46 8.36
CA PRO A 149 -11.27 -0.69 7.49
C PRO A 149 -10.97 -0.33 6.02
N GLU A 150 -10.13 0.68 5.76
CA GLU A 150 -9.72 1.03 4.39
C GLU A 150 -8.93 -0.12 3.72
N HIS A 151 -7.98 -0.74 4.44
CA HIS A 151 -7.22 -1.88 3.89
C HIS A 151 -8.12 -3.11 3.73
N TYR A 152 -9.05 -3.32 4.67
CA TYR A 152 -10.01 -4.40 4.55
C TYR A 152 -10.89 -4.22 3.31
N ALA A 153 -11.44 -3.04 3.09
CA ALA A 153 -12.23 -2.73 1.90
C ALA A 153 -11.40 -2.90 0.60
N GLN A 154 -10.16 -2.44 0.60
CA GLN A 154 -9.23 -2.61 -0.52
C GLN A 154 -9.04 -4.08 -0.88
N MET A 155 -8.77 -4.96 0.10
CA MET A 155 -8.63 -6.40 -0.12
C MET A 155 -9.92 -7.03 -0.65
N GLN A 156 -11.09 -6.64 -0.15
CA GLN A 156 -12.38 -7.14 -0.67
C GLN A 156 -12.57 -6.82 -2.15
N VAL A 157 -12.24 -5.59 -2.55
CA VAL A 157 -12.29 -5.17 -3.97
C VAL A 157 -11.36 -6.01 -4.83
N TYR A 158 -10.12 -6.20 -4.40
CA TYR A 158 -9.16 -7.00 -5.17
C TYR A 158 -9.55 -8.48 -5.24
N MET A 159 -10.01 -9.07 -4.13
CA MET A 159 -10.49 -10.46 -4.14
C MET A 159 -11.66 -10.62 -5.10
N HIS A 160 -12.62 -9.70 -5.07
CA HIS A 160 -13.74 -9.72 -6.03
C HIS A 160 -13.26 -9.61 -7.48
N GLY A 161 -12.38 -8.65 -7.78
CA GLY A 161 -11.90 -8.40 -9.15
C GLY A 161 -10.99 -9.50 -9.71
N LEU A 162 -10.30 -10.24 -8.85
CA LEU A 162 -9.39 -11.32 -9.22
C LEU A 162 -10.01 -12.73 -9.07
N GLY A 163 -11.26 -12.82 -8.59
CA GLY A 163 -11.92 -14.10 -8.33
C GLY A 163 -11.27 -14.92 -7.21
N LEU A 164 -10.69 -14.23 -6.21
CA LEU A 164 -10.04 -14.85 -5.06
C LEU A 164 -10.97 -14.86 -3.84
N GLU A 165 -10.89 -15.92 -3.03
CA GLU A 165 -11.71 -16.07 -1.82
C GLU A 165 -10.97 -15.75 -0.53
N ARG A 166 -9.65 -15.56 -0.61
CA ARG A 166 -8.76 -15.39 0.54
C ARG A 166 -7.75 -14.28 0.31
N ALA A 167 -7.39 -13.61 1.39
CA ALA A 167 -6.30 -12.65 1.42
C ALA A 167 -5.34 -12.94 2.57
N MET A 168 -4.05 -12.74 2.34
CA MET A 168 -3.02 -12.68 3.35
C MET A 168 -2.62 -11.22 3.53
N TYR A 169 -2.84 -10.71 4.73
CA TYR A 169 -2.40 -9.38 5.12
C TYR A 169 -1.14 -9.50 5.98
N MET A 170 -0.03 -9.01 5.48
CA MET A 170 1.23 -8.97 6.24
C MET A 170 1.62 -7.54 6.58
N ALA A 171 2.07 -7.35 7.80
CA ALA A 171 2.42 -6.03 8.29
C ALA A 171 3.66 -6.05 9.19
N VAL A 172 4.45 -4.97 9.11
CA VAL A 172 5.62 -4.75 9.95
C VAL A 172 5.58 -3.36 10.58
N SER A 173 6.11 -3.22 11.80
CA SER A 173 6.40 -1.91 12.38
C SER A 173 7.67 -1.36 11.75
N LYS A 174 7.60 -0.11 11.30
CA LYS A 174 8.75 0.60 10.70
C LYS A 174 9.52 1.46 11.71
N ASP A 175 9.10 1.43 12.99
CA ASP A 175 9.74 2.14 14.10
C ASP A 175 10.72 1.21 14.84
#